data_b376d9308d0361c596bd0fe0a8e9f59b
#
_entry.id   b376d9308d0361c596bd0fe0a8e9f59b
#
_cell.length_a   1.000
_cell.length_b   1.000
_cell.length_c   1.000
_cell.angle_alpha   90.00
_cell.angle_beta   90.00
_cell.angle_gamma   90.00
#
_symmetry.space_group_name_H-M   'P 1'
#
loop_
_entity.id
_entity.type
_entity.pdbx_description
1 polymer ?
#
loop_
_entity_poly.entity_id
_entity_poly.type
_entity_poly.pdbx_seq_one_letter_code
_entity_poly.pdbx_strand_id
1 'polypeptide(L)'
;SAFSGSTLYRPIVVRYDANDELDGSFGDHGVLEAPVFTYVQGGLPPFEAMTLLPLASGQWLLATNSSTGTTKGNTALHVLRFRGEADPSRAPVTEFHHTGFDHYFYTANPQEIALLDQGVVGGWTRTGLTFNAYANAPGDGADVCRFFSAAFAPKSSHLFTANAVECEAVKSYPAWTFEGPALRSPLPHANRNDRQG
;
A
#
# COMPACT_ATOMS: atom_id res chain seq x y z
N SER A 1 32.91 -21.43 1.41
CA SER A 1 31.59 -21.01 1.95
C SER A 1 30.74 -20.49 0.82
N ALA A 2 29.82 -21.32 0.34
CA ALA A 2 28.83 -20.92 -0.67
C ALA A 2 27.81 -19.98 0.01
N PHE A 3 27.67 -18.77 -0.50
CA PHE A 3 26.58 -17.87 -0.14
C PHE A 3 25.27 -18.50 -0.64
N SER A 4 24.47 -19.10 0.24
CA SER A 4 23.09 -19.44 -0.07
C SER A 4 22.22 -18.20 0.16
N GLY A 5 22.22 -17.29 -0.80
CA GLY A 5 21.29 -16.17 -0.81
C GLY A 5 19.98 -16.58 -1.47
N SER A 6 18.85 -16.42 -0.81
CA SER A 6 17.55 -16.40 -1.48
C SER A 6 17.28 -15.01 -2.00
N THR A 7 16.92 -14.90 -3.28
CA THR A 7 16.49 -13.63 -3.88
C THR A 7 14.98 -13.62 -3.97
N LEU A 8 14.37 -12.52 -3.55
CA LEU A 8 12.93 -12.33 -3.64
C LEU A 8 12.61 -11.65 -4.97
N TYR A 9 11.64 -12.20 -5.69
CA TYR A 9 11.12 -11.62 -6.92
C TYR A 9 9.64 -11.30 -6.76
N ARG A 10 9.23 -10.16 -7.29
CA ARG A 10 7.84 -9.76 -7.34
C ARG A 10 7.50 -9.39 -8.78
N PRO A 11 6.68 -10.18 -9.47
CA PRO A 11 6.14 -9.78 -10.75
C PRO A 11 5.29 -8.54 -10.61
N ILE A 12 5.38 -7.64 -11.58
CA ILE A 12 4.52 -6.47 -11.70
C ILE A 12 3.78 -6.55 -13.03
N VAL A 13 2.53 -6.11 -13.02
CA VAL A 13 1.72 -5.88 -14.23
C VAL A 13 1.51 -4.39 -14.36
N VAL A 14 1.84 -3.84 -15.51
CA VAL A 14 1.70 -2.41 -15.79
C VAL A 14 0.67 -2.24 -16.90
N ARG A 15 -0.28 -1.31 -16.73
CA ARG A 15 -1.23 -0.95 -17.77
C ARG A 15 -1.03 0.49 -18.19
N TYR A 16 -1.00 0.70 -19.50
CA TYR A 16 -1.00 2.02 -20.11
C TYR A 16 -2.38 2.33 -20.70
N ASP A 17 -2.75 3.58 -20.72
CA ASP A 17 -3.93 4.08 -21.39
C ASP A 17 -3.71 4.26 -22.90
N ALA A 18 -4.70 4.83 -23.60
CA ALA A 18 -4.63 5.07 -25.04
C ALA A 18 -3.63 6.19 -25.44
N ASN A 19 -3.08 6.93 -24.49
CA ASN A 19 -2.10 7.99 -24.68
C ASN A 19 -0.69 7.56 -24.29
N ASP A 20 -0.48 6.26 -24.03
CA ASP A 20 0.76 5.68 -23.51
C ASP A 20 1.18 6.20 -22.13
N GLU A 21 0.22 6.69 -21.35
CA GLU A 21 0.42 7.05 -19.95
C GLU A 21 -0.03 5.90 -19.02
N LEU A 22 0.53 5.83 -17.81
CA LEU A 22 0.10 4.84 -16.84
C LEU A 22 -1.39 5.01 -16.54
N ASP A 23 -2.18 3.94 -16.75
CA ASP A 23 -3.61 3.97 -16.51
C ASP A 23 -3.91 3.96 -15.01
N GLY A 24 -4.14 5.13 -14.46
CA GLY A 24 -4.42 5.33 -13.03
C GLY A 24 -5.65 4.59 -12.49
N SER A 25 -6.51 4.06 -13.38
CA SER A 25 -7.65 3.22 -13.01
C SER A 25 -7.27 1.75 -12.76
N PHE A 26 -6.01 1.36 -13.02
CA PHE A 26 -5.52 0.00 -12.89
C PHE A 26 -4.55 -0.11 -11.71
N GLY A 27 -4.83 -1.03 -10.78
CA GLY A 27 -3.94 -1.30 -9.66
C GLY A 27 -3.64 -0.06 -8.80
N ASP A 28 -2.37 0.13 -8.52
CA ASP A 28 -1.86 1.35 -7.88
C ASP A 28 -1.20 2.23 -8.95
N HIS A 29 -1.92 3.27 -9.42
CA HIS A 29 -1.44 4.20 -10.44
C HIS A 29 -0.90 3.52 -11.72
N GLY A 30 -1.61 2.53 -12.22
CA GLY A 30 -1.23 1.80 -13.43
C GLY A 30 -0.36 0.58 -13.17
N VAL A 31 0.00 0.28 -11.93
CA VAL A 31 0.87 -0.82 -11.54
C VAL A 31 0.15 -1.77 -10.59
N LEU A 32 0.29 -3.06 -10.85
CA LEU A 32 -0.25 -4.12 -10.00
C LEU A 32 0.88 -5.06 -9.59
N GLU A 33 1.15 -5.17 -8.29
CA GLU A 33 2.18 -6.03 -7.75
C GLU A 33 1.61 -7.42 -7.41
N ALA A 34 2.29 -8.46 -7.89
CA ALA A 34 1.99 -9.83 -7.49
C ALA A 34 2.62 -10.16 -6.12
N PRO A 35 2.16 -11.24 -5.46
CA PRO A 35 2.83 -11.77 -4.28
C PRO A 35 4.31 -12.04 -4.54
N VAL A 36 5.13 -11.91 -3.49
CA VAL A 36 6.56 -12.17 -3.56
C VAL A 36 6.83 -13.67 -3.72
N PHE A 37 7.71 -14.03 -4.63
CA PHE A 37 8.21 -15.40 -4.81
C PHE A 37 9.66 -15.48 -4.36
N THR A 38 10.00 -16.57 -3.67
CA THR A 38 11.37 -16.84 -3.23
C THR A 38 12.10 -17.62 -4.31
N TYR A 39 13.29 -17.14 -4.68
CA TYR A 39 14.21 -17.85 -5.58
C TYR A 39 15.42 -18.34 -4.81
N VAL A 40 15.79 -19.59 -5.02
CA VAL A 40 17.01 -20.16 -4.45
C VAL A 40 18.14 -20.04 -5.46
N GLN A 41 19.22 -19.36 -5.08
CA GLN A 41 20.37 -19.15 -5.93
C GLN A 41 20.98 -20.48 -6.40
N GLY A 42 21.23 -20.61 -7.72
CA GLY A 42 21.75 -21.85 -8.34
C GLY A 42 20.69 -22.70 -9.03
N GLY A 43 19.40 -22.31 -8.94
CA GLY A 43 18.32 -22.88 -9.75
C GLY A 43 18.18 -22.20 -11.12
N LEU A 44 17.21 -22.66 -11.90
CA LEU A 44 16.80 -22.00 -13.15
C LEU A 44 16.20 -20.61 -12.83
N PRO A 45 16.18 -19.68 -13.83
CA PRO A 45 15.51 -18.39 -13.65
C PRO A 45 14.13 -18.56 -13.03
N PRO A 46 13.70 -17.68 -12.11
CA PRO A 46 12.46 -17.86 -11.36
C PRO A 46 11.21 -17.89 -12.26
N PHE A 47 11.31 -17.36 -13.47
CA PHE A 47 10.20 -17.28 -14.42
C PHE A 47 10.70 -17.64 -15.82
N GLU A 48 10.36 -18.85 -16.28
CA GLU A 48 10.70 -19.29 -17.64
C GLU A 48 9.60 -18.91 -18.65
N ALA A 49 8.36 -18.72 -18.17
CA ALA A 49 7.25 -18.29 -18.99
C ALA A 49 6.28 -17.44 -18.16
N MET A 50 5.82 -16.35 -18.75
CA MET A 50 4.76 -15.52 -18.20
C MET A 50 3.71 -15.28 -19.28
N THR A 51 2.45 -15.56 -18.95
CA THR A 51 1.32 -15.30 -19.83
C THR A 51 0.29 -14.49 -19.09
N LEU A 52 -0.12 -13.37 -19.68
CA LEU A 52 -1.17 -12.52 -19.18
C LEU A 52 -2.42 -12.66 -20.05
N LEU A 53 -3.53 -13.09 -19.46
CA LEU A 53 -4.78 -13.35 -20.15
C LEU A 53 -5.88 -12.43 -19.64
N PRO A 54 -6.48 -11.58 -20.48
CA PRO A 54 -7.65 -10.81 -20.11
C PRO A 54 -8.87 -11.74 -20.00
N LEU A 55 -9.71 -11.48 -18.99
CA LEU A 55 -10.99 -12.14 -18.79
C LEU A 55 -12.12 -11.20 -19.19
N ALA A 56 -13.25 -11.77 -19.64
CA ALA A 56 -14.45 -11.01 -20.03
C ALA A 56 -15.03 -10.15 -18.87
N SER A 57 -14.66 -10.46 -17.63
CA SER A 57 -15.07 -9.71 -16.43
C SER A 57 -14.20 -8.48 -16.14
N GLY A 58 -13.29 -8.07 -17.03
CA GLY A 58 -12.32 -7.00 -16.79
C GLY A 58 -11.17 -7.42 -15.87
N GLN A 59 -11.12 -8.67 -15.46
CA GLN A 59 -10.04 -9.25 -14.66
C GLN A 59 -8.93 -9.77 -15.56
N TRP A 60 -7.78 -10.05 -14.96
CA TRP A 60 -6.62 -10.60 -15.64
C TRP A 60 -6.10 -11.83 -14.92
N LEU A 61 -5.67 -12.83 -15.67
CA LEU A 61 -4.92 -13.96 -15.17
C LEU A 61 -3.46 -13.83 -15.57
N LEU A 62 -2.57 -13.87 -14.59
CA LEU A 62 -1.14 -14.06 -14.80
C LEU A 62 -0.82 -15.50 -14.49
N ALA A 63 -0.40 -16.25 -15.50
CA ALA A 63 0.15 -17.59 -15.35
C ALA A 63 1.67 -17.51 -15.46
N THR A 64 2.37 -18.03 -14.48
CA THR A 64 3.83 -18.07 -14.46
C THR A 64 4.30 -19.36 -13.78
N ASN A 65 5.51 -19.78 -14.08
CA ASN A 65 6.17 -20.87 -13.40
C ASN A 65 7.33 -20.36 -12.54
N SER A 66 7.63 -21.08 -11.48
CA SER A 66 8.84 -20.85 -10.69
C SER A 66 9.55 -22.15 -10.39
N SER A 67 10.86 -22.13 -10.37
CA SER A 67 11.66 -23.26 -9.89
C SER A 67 11.65 -23.29 -8.37
N THR A 68 11.27 -24.43 -7.77
CA THR A 68 11.22 -24.59 -6.31
C THR A 68 12.47 -25.29 -5.73
N GLY A 69 13.50 -25.52 -6.54
CA GLY A 69 14.72 -26.19 -6.08
C GLY A 69 15.90 -26.12 -7.04
N THR A 70 17.02 -26.65 -6.63
CA THR A 70 18.27 -26.70 -7.41
C THR A 70 18.27 -27.80 -8.47
N THR A 71 17.26 -28.67 -8.52
CA THR A 71 17.16 -29.80 -9.42
C THR A 71 16.17 -29.51 -10.55
N LYS A 72 16.58 -29.76 -11.79
CA LYS A 72 15.66 -29.72 -12.95
C LYS A 72 14.47 -30.61 -12.68
N GLY A 73 13.27 -30.07 -12.69
CA GLY A 73 12.04 -30.82 -12.53
C GLY A 73 11.11 -30.36 -11.40
N ASN A 74 11.58 -29.58 -10.46
CA ASN A 74 10.71 -28.98 -9.42
C ASN A 74 10.22 -27.60 -9.86
N THR A 75 9.24 -27.58 -10.75
CA THR A 75 8.59 -26.36 -11.22
C THR A 75 7.20 -26.26 -10.62
N ALA A 76 6.89 -25.14 -9.99
CA ALA A 76 5.54 -24.81 -9.55
C ALA A 76 4.86 -23.89 -10.58
N LEU A 77 3.63 -24.22 -10.96
CA LEU A 77 2.78 -23.32 -11.73
C LEU A 77 2.04 -22.38 -10.77
N HIS A 78 2.15 -21.11 -11.02
CA HIS A 78 1.40 -20.07 -10.29
C HIS A 78 0.37 -19.45 -11.23
N VAL A 79 -0.87 -19.41 -10.79
CA VAL A 79 -1.95 -18.71 -11.50
C VAL A 79 -2.51 -17.67 -10.55
N LEU A 80 -2.35 -16.43 -10.92
CA LEU A 80 -2.78 -15.26 -10.14
C LEU A 80 -3.90 -14.56 -10.90
N ARG A 81 -5.00 -14.29 -10.22
CA ARG A 81 -6.10 -13.53 -10.76
C ARG A 81 -6.11 -12.13 -10.18
N PHE A 82 -6.02 -11.14 -11.03
CA PHE A 82 -6.06 -9.73 -10.67
C PHE A 82 -7.41 -9.12 -11.05
N ARG A 83 -7.89 -8.22 -10.23
CA ARG A 83 -8.95 -7.29 -10.62
C ARG A 83 -8.29 -6.17 -11.40
N GLY A 84 -8.69 -5.97 -12.65
CA GLY A 84 -8.09 -4.96 -13.52
C GLY A 84 -8.53 -3.54 -13.23
N GLU A 85 -9.59 -3.35 -12.43
CA GLU A 85 -10.12 -2.05 -12.07
C GLU A 85 -9.54 -1.59 -10.73
N ALA A 86 -9.34 -0.28 -10.60
CA ALA A 86 -9.02 0.30 -9.31
C ALA A 86 -10.10 -0.13 -8.29
N ASP A 87 -9.69 -0.56 -7.13
CA ASP A 87 -10.62 -0.90 -6.06
C ASP A 87 -11.36 0.39 -5.64
N PRO A 88 -12.68 0.51 -5.91
CA PRO A 88 -13.42 1.74 -5.62
C PRO A 88 -13.50 2.05 -4.13
N SER A 89 -13.14 1.10 -3.27
CA SER A 89 -13.02 1.33 -1.84
C SER A 89 -11.72 2.03 -1.45
N ARG A 90 -10.75 2.13 -2.37
CA ARG A 90 -9.48 2.83 -2.14
C ARG A 90 -9.58 4.29 -2.53
N ALA A 91 -8.98 5.12 -1.72
CA ALA A 91 -8.82 6.54 -1.96
C ALA A 91 -7.34 6.92 -1.87
N PRO A 92 -6.86 7.80 -2.76
CA PRO A 92 -5.50 8.30 -2.66
C PRO A 92 -5.35 9.15 -1.39
N VAL A 93 -4.34 8.84 -0.61
CA VAL A 93 -3.88 9.68 0.51
C VAL A 93 -2.82 10.62 -0.03
N THR A 94 -3.04 11.90 0.12
CA THR A 94 -2.11 12.94 -0.33
C THR A 94 -1.22 13.36 0.82
N GLU A 95 0.07 13.46 0.54
CA GLU A 95 1.05 13.98 1.48
C GLU A 95 1.26 15.49 1.25
N PHE A 96 1.24 16.24 2.34
CA PHE A 96 1.60 17.65 2.41
C PHE A 96 2.77 17.85 3.37
N HIS A 97 3.59 18.87 3.10
CA HIS A 97 4.68 19.29 3.96
C HIS A 97 4.55 20.77 4.30
N HIS A 98 4.75 21.10 5.57
CA HIS A 98 4.82 22.47 6.08
C HIS A 98 6.26 22.79 6.44
N THR A 99 6.95 23.60 5.61
CA THR A 99 8.37 23.90 5.78
C THR A 99 8.70 24.64 7.08
N GLY A 100 7.82 25.53 7.54
CA GLY A 100 8.03 26.29 8.79
C GLY A 100 7.97 25.43 10.05
N PHE A 101 7.20 24.36 10.03
CA PHE A 101 7.08 23.41 11.15
C PHE A 101 7.91 22.14 10.96
N ASP A 102 8.48 21.96 9.75
CA ASP A 102 9.14 20.71 9.34
C ASP A 102 8.22 19.50 9.64
N HIS A 103 7.00 19.60 9.14
CA HIS A 103 5.90 18.69 9.51
C HIS A 103 5.22 18.14 8.26
N TYR A 104 4.93 16.84 8.29
CA TYR A 104 4.19 16.13 7.24
C TYR A 104 2.76 15.83 7.69
N PHE A 105 1.84 15.98 6.76
CA PHE A 105 0.42 15.71 6.96
C PHE A 105 -0.11 14.80 5.85
N TYR A 106 -0.88 13.82 6.23
CA TYR A 106 -1.45 12.81 5.33
C TYR A 106 -2.96 12.82 5.41
N THR A 107 -3.64 12.92 4.28
CA THR A 107 -5.09 12.88 4.27
C THR A 107 -5.66 12.30 2.97
N ALA A 108 -6.75 11.52 3.11
CA ALA A 108 -7.61 11.10 2.01
C ALA A 108 -8.91 11.93 1.95
N ASN A 109 -9.10 12.88 2.87
CA ASN A 109 -10.31 13.70 2.93
C ASN A 109 -10.26 14.79 1.85
N PRO A 110 -11.17 14.76 0.85
CA PRO A 110 -11.14 15.72 -0.24
C PRO A 110 -11.37 17.17 0.21
N GLN A 111 -12.09 17.40 1.30
CA GLN A 111 -12.29 18.73 1.85
C GLN A 111 -10.99 19.29 2.48
N GLU A 112 -10.25 18.47 3.23
CA GLU A 112 -8.94 18.86 3.76
C GLU A 112 -7.96 19.14 2.63
N ILE A 113 -7.90 18.26 1.62
CA ILE A 113 -7.05 18.44 0.44
C ILE A 113 -7.37 19.77 -0.25
N ALA A 114 -8.65 20.08 -0.47
CA ALA A 114 -9.06 21.32 -1.12
C ALA A 114 -8.67 22.56 -0.31
N LEU A 115 -8.81 22.55 1.02
CA LEU A 115 -8.43 23.66 1.90
C LEU A 115 -6.92 23.90 1.89
N LEU A 116 -6.12 22.82 1.88
CA LEU A 116 -4.66 22.91 1.82
C LEU A 116 -4.19 23.43 0.46
N ASP A 117 -4.75 22.92 -0.64
CA ASP A 117 -4.40 23.34 -2.01
C ASP A 117 -4.75 24.81 -2.28
N GLN A 118 -5.86 25.30 -1.72
CA GLN A 118 -6.28 26.69 -1.81
C GLN A 118 -5.48 27.64 -0.90
N GLY A 119 -4.62 27.09 -0.03
CA GLY A 119 -3.85 27.87 0.92
C GLY A 119 -4.67 28.49 2.05
N VAL A 120 -5.91 28.01 2.27
CA VAL A 120 -6.77 28.46 3.39
C VAL A 120 -6.10 28.16 4.71
N VAL A 121 -5.44 27.00 4.79
CA VAL A 121 -4.52 26.68 5.88
C VAL A 121 -3.11 26.87 5.34
N GLY A 122 -2.51 28.02 5.65
CA GLY A 122 -1.26 28.47 5.05
C GLY A 122 -0.05 27.60 5.42
N GLY A 123 0.96 27.64 4.55
CA GLY A 123 2.27 27.02 4.79
C GLY A 123 2.41 25.56 4.37
N TRP A 124 1.34 24.91 3.90
CA TRP A 124 1.35 23.54 3.41
C TRP A 124 1.50 23.50 1.89
N THR A 125 2.31 22.58 1.42
CA THR A 125 2.50 22.28 -0.01
C THR A 125 2.48 20.79 -0.23
N ARG A 126 1.90 20.33 -1.37
CA ARG A 126 1.97 18.92 -1.75
C ARG A 126 3.42 18.51 -1.99
N THR A 127 3.81 17.34 -1.49
CA THR A 127 5.14 16.77 -1.77
C THR A 127 5.20 16.09 -3.14
N GLY A 128 4.04 15.76 -3.71
CA GLY A 128 3.91 14.94 -4.91
C GLY A 128 3.81 13.44 -4.58
N LEU A 129 4.00 13.04 -3.34
CA LEU A 129 3.86 11.65 -2.91
C LEU A 129 2.41 11.34 -2.53
N THR A 130 1.97 10.15 -2.94
CA THR A 130 0.65 9.61 -2.60
C THR A 130 0.76 8.11 -2.34
N PHE A 131 -0.19 7.58 -1.57
CA PHE A 131 -0.40 6.14 -1.44
C PHE A 131 -1.91 5.86 -1.36
N ASN A 132 -2.33 4.62 -1.60
CA ASN A 132 -3.73 4.26 -1.51
C ASN A 132 -4.09 3.68 -0.14
N ALA A 133 -5.15 4.22 0.45
CA ALA A 133 -5.80 3.67 1.63
C ALA A 133 -7.26 3.34 1.33
N TYR A 134 -7.93 2.65 2.25
CA TYR A 134 -9.35 2.40 2.11
C TYR A 134 -10.16 3.57 2.67
N ALA A 135 -11.10 4.09 1.89
CA ALA A 135 -12.09 5.05 2.38
C ALA A 135 -13.12 4.35 3.27
N ASN A 136 -13.53 3.15 2.85
CA ASN A 136 -14.46 2.27 3.56
C ASN A 136 -13.96 0.83 3.37
N ALA A 137 -13.04 0.34 4.21
CA ALA A 137 -12.59 -1.03 4.09
C ALA A 137 -13.72 -2.01 4.43
N PRO A 138 -14.02 -3.00 3.58
CA PRO A 138 -14.93 -4.07 3.96
C PRO A 138 -14.29 -4.90 5.07
N GLY A 139 -15.06 -5.16 6.13
CA GLY A 139 -14.87 -6.21 7.13
C GLY A 139 -13.61 -6.18 8.00
N ASP A 140 -12.44 -6.25 7.40
CA ASP A 140 -11.17 -6.56 8.09
C ASP A 140 -10.20 -5.37 8.22
N GLY A 141 -10.63 -4.15 7.90
CA GLY A 141 -9.80 -2.95 8.03
C GLY A 141 -9.92 -2.30 9.41
N ALA A 142 -8.82 -1.76 9.92
CA ALA A 142 -8.80 -0.91 11.10
C ALA A 142 -8.86 0.56 10.73
N ASP A 143 -9.60 1.33 11.52
CA ASP A 143 -9.53 2.79 11.45
C ASP A 143 -8.14 3.25 11.92
N VAL A 144 -7.52 4.13 11.16
CA VAL A 144 -6.26 4.77 11.53
C VAL A 144 -6.61 6.06 12.24
N CYS A 145 -6.46 6.05 13.55
CA CYS A 145 -6.66 7.24 14.39
C CYS A 145 -5.59 8.29 14.08
N ARG A 146 -6.02 9.55 13.97
CA ARG A 146 -5.12 10.70 13.80
C ARG A 146 -5.19 11.59 15.04
N PHE A 147 -4.01 12.01 15.49
CA PHE A 147 -3.83 12.94 16.61
C PHE A 147 -2.88 14.04 16.20
N PHE A 148 -3.17 15.25 16.65
CA PHE A 148 -2.30 16.43 16.51
C PHE A 148 -1.69 16.82 17.83
N SER A 149 -0.43 17.29 17.81
CA SER A 149 0.22 17.86 18.97
C SER A 149 1.00 19.14 18.62
N ALA A 150 0.77 20.19 19.38
CA ALA A 150 1.56 21.42 19.39
C ALA A 150 2.53 21.49 20.58
N ALA A 151 2.67 20.39 21.36
CA ALA A 151 3.54 20.36 22.54
C ALA A 151 5.04 20.47 22.21
N PHE A 152 5.39 20.34 20.93
CA PHE A 152 6.77 20.41 20.43
C PHE A 152 7.12 21.79 19.85
N ALA A 153 6.39 22.85 20.22
CA ALA A 153 6.60 24.19 19.67
C ALA A 153 8.08 24.60 19.63
N PRO A 154 8.54 25.25 18.53
CA PRO A 154 7.79 25.76 17.40
C PRO A 154 7.35 24.69 16.38
N LYS A 155 7.78 23.44 16.52
CA LYS A 155 7.35 22.30 15.69
C LYS A 155 6.02 21.75 16.17
N SER A 156 5.32 21.12 15.28
CA SER A 156 4.11 20.33 15.58
C SER A 156 4.29 18.88 15.11
N SER A 157 3.39 18.00 15.49
CA SER A 157 3.46 16.60 15.06
C SER A 157 2.07 16.00 14.90
N HIS A 158 1.94 15.05 13.96
CA HIS A 158 0.80 14.12 13.92
C HIS A 158 1.25 12.72 14.29
N LEU A 159 0.37 12.01 14.99
CA LEU A 159 0.50 10.59 15.24
C LEU A 159 -0.64 9.87 14.52
N PHE A 160 -0.31 8.79 13.83
CA PHE A 160 -1.26 7.91 13.15
C PHE A 160 -1.11 6.50 13.71
N THR A 161 -2.21 5.88 14.11
CA THR A 161 -2.19 4.50 14.58
C THR A 161 -3.40 3.71 14.14
N ALA A 162 -3.18 2.49 13.64
CA ALA A 162 -4.22 1.50 13.35
C ALA A 162 -4.46 0.57 14.56
N ASN A 163 -3.67 0.71 15.63
CA ASN A 163 -3.82 -0.08 16.84
C ASN A 163 -4.90 0.54 17.73
N ALA A 164 -6.02 -0.15 17.90
CA ALA A 164 -7.15 0.35 18.69
C ALA A 164 -6.80 0.61 20.16
N VAL A 165 -5.93 -0.22 20.75
CA VAL A 165 -5.49 -0.05 22.15
C VAL A 165 -4.63 1.21 22.28
N GLU A 166 -3.71 1.43 21.36
CA GLU A 166 -2.90 2.64 21.32
C GLU A 166 -3.76 3.88 21.07
N CYS A 167 -4.73 3.79 20.15
CA CYS A 167 -5.66 4.89 19.88
C CYS A 167 -6.40 5.33 21.16
N GLU A 168 -6.96 4.39 21.90
CA GLU A 168 -7.66 4.71 23.16
C GLU A 168 -6.70 5.26 24.23
N ALA A 169 -5.50 4.72 24.32
CA ALA A 169 -4.51 5.21 25.26
C ALA A 169 -4.09 6.65 24.96
N VAL A 170 -3.82 6.98 23.70
CA VAL A 170 -3.38 8.34 23.31
C VAL A 170 -4.46 9.40 23.55
N LYS A 171 -5.75 9.06 23.46
CA LYS A 171 -6.84 9.97 23.78
C LYS A 171 -6.79 10.51 25.23
N SER A 172 -6.17 9.78 26.14
CA SER A 172 -5.99 10.19 27.53
C SER A 172 -4.81 11.13 27.78
N TYR A 173 -3.91 11.32 26.79
CA TYR A 173 -2.73 12.16 26.93
C TYR A 173 -3.04 13.60 26.56
N PRO A 174 -2.91 14.58 27.49
CA PRO A 174 -3.27 16.00 27.24
C PRO A 174 -2.47 16.66 26.13
N ALA A 175 -1.29 16.12 25.80
CA ALA A 175 -0.41 16.65 24.74
C ALA A 175 -0.95 16.35 23.32
N TRP A 176 -1.93 15.44 23.17
CA TRP A 176 -2.46 15.01 21.90
C TRP A 176 -3.93 15.34 21.77
N THR A 177 -4.30 15.97 20.67
CA THR A 177 -5.70 16.24 20.31
C THR A 177 -6.15 15.17 19.31
N PHE A 178 -7.18 14.41 19.65
CA PHE A 178 -7.78 13.45 18.73
C PHE A 178 -8.55 14.16 17.63
N GLU A 179 -8.21 13.90 16.37
CA GLU A 179 -8.84 14.52 15.18
C GLU A 179 -9.81 13.56 14.47
N GLY A 180 -9.95 12.35 14.97
CA GLY A 180 -10.80 11.32 14.36
C GLY A 180 -10.01 10.30 13.54
N PRO A 181 -10.73 9.37 12.85
CA PRO A 181 -10.13 8.45 11.90
C PRO A 181 -9.76 9.23 10.63
N ALA A 182 -8.51 9.10 10.17
CA ALA A 182 -8.01 9.76 8.97
C ALA A 182 -8.19 8.92 7.70
N LEU A 183 -8.07 7.61 7.84
CA LEU A 183 -8.17 6.62 6.77
C LEU A 183 -8.39 5.23 7.38
N ARG A 184 -8.62 4.22 6.55
CA ARG A 184 -8.63 2.83 6.98
C ARG A 184 -7.48 2.06 6.36
N SER A 185 -6.89 1.16 7.12
CA SER A 185 -5.80 0.29 6.69
C SER A 185 -6.23 -1.18 6.80
N PRO A 186 -5.86 -2.04 5.84
CA PRO A 186 -6.01 -3.47 6.05
C PRO A 186 -5.14 -3.88 7.23
N LEU A 187 -5.69 -4.69 8.12
CA LEU A 187 -4.88 -5.33 9.15
C LEU A 187 -3.93 -6.34 8.49
N PRO A 188 -2.69 -6.48 8.98
CA PRO A 188 -1.85 -7.59 8.57
C PRO A 188 -2.65 -8.88 8.79
N HIS A 189 -2.85 -9.67 7.75
CA HIS A 189 -3.43 -10.99 7.92
C HIS A 189 -2.50 -11.78 8.84
N ALA A 190 -3.00 -12.19 10.01
CA ALA A 190 -2.32 -13.19 10.81
C ALA A 190 -2.01 -14.36 9.89
N ASN A 191 -0.74 -14.71 9.77
CA ASN A 191 -0.27 -15.76 8.86
C ASN A 191 -1.12 -17.01 9.10
N ARG A 192 -1.79 -17.52 8.07
CA ARG A 192 -2.62 -18.74 8.18
C ARG A 192 -1.83 -19.97 8.63
N ASN A 193 -0.51 -19.85 8.73
CA ASN A 193 0.38 -20.92 9.14
C ASN A 193 0.48 -21.12 10.67
N ASP A 194 -0.09 -20.20 11.48
CA ASP A 194 -0.04 -20.31 12.95
C ASP A 194 -1.19 -21.16 13.53
N ARG A 195 -1.99 -21.81 12.70
CA ARG A 195 -3.12 -22.68 13.14
C ARG A 195 -2.85 -24.18 13.01
N GLN A 196 -1.60 -24.61 12.89
CA GLN A 196 -1.20 -26.02 13.00
C GLN A 196 -0.14 -26.15 14.11
N GLY A 197 -0.62 -26.16 15.34
CA GLY A 197 0.08 -26.54 16.55
C GLY A 197 -0.88 -27.34 17.42
#